data_4e19f0ef228b8ede290dca2ac58cf393
#
_entry.id   4e19f0ef228b8ede290dca2ac58cf393
#
_cell.length_a   1.000
_cell.length_b   1.000
_cell.length_c   1.000
_cell.angle_alpha   90.00
_cell.angle_beta   90.00
_cell.angle_gamma   90.00
#
_symmetry.space_group_name_H-M   'P 1'
#
loop_
_entity.id
_entity.type
_entity.pdbx_description
1 polymer ?
#
loop_
_entity_poly.entity_id
_entity_poly.type
_entity_poly.pdbx_seq_one_letter_code
_entity_poly.pdbx_strand_id
1 'polypeptide(L)'
;VVMPTHQRNLLIAAGAGAGIAATFNVPLGGLVFAIELLMVSISAKTILPVAIATVTGTYFSRMLLGMSPSFDIPALQLPPVHEISPLVLILFIPFGALIGLIAVVFTRGIYWAEDKFDSLPGGYYARHVLGMVGVGLIIYLMQQYAGHYYLQGLGYATINDLLRLTLNDPSFLLLLFALKLVVTCLTLGSGASGGVFSPSLFMGATFGAAMGHLLLLAFPDLPVSPALF
;
A
#
# COMPACT_ATOMS: atom_id res chain seq x y z
N VAL A 1 7.12 19.73 -27.50
CA VAL A 1 8.31 18.94 -27.85
C VAL A 1 7.82 17.56 -28.27
N VAL A 2 8.04 17.16 -29.54
CA VAL A 2 7.71 15.82 -30.03
C VAL A 2 8.85 14.90 -29.62
N MET A 3 8.62 14.10 -28.56
CA MET A 3 9.57 13.11 -28.09
C MET A 3 9.27 11.72 -28.66
N PRO A 4 10.29 10.92 -29.02
CA PRO A 4 10.10 9.50 -29.33
C PRO A 4 9.44 8.77 -28.15
N THR A 5 8.57 7.80 -28.42
CA THR A 5 7.83 7.04 -27.39
C THR A 5 8.74 6.42 -26.35
N HIS A 6 9.89 5.89 -26.76
CA HIS A 6 10.90 5.33 -25.85
C HIS A 6 11.40 6.34 -24.81
N GLN A 7 11.73 7.57 -25.24
CA GLN A 7 12.21 8.61 -24.32
C GLN A 7 11.11 9.08 -23.37
N ARG A 8 9.87 9.18 -23.85
CA ARG A 8 8.71 9.51 -23.03
C ARG A 8 8.48 8.46 -21.93
N ASN A 9 8.51 7.18 -22.31
CA ASN A 9 8.33 6.09 -21.34
C ASN A 9 9.46 6.08 -20.30
N LEU A 10 10.70 6.35 -20.72
CA LEU A 10 11.85 6.46 -19.81
C LEU A 10 11.69 7.62 -18.81
N LEU A 11 11.21 8.79 -19.26
CA LEU A 11 10.97 9.92 -18.38
C LEU A 11 9.81 9.65 -17.39
N ILE A 12 8.75 8.96 -17.84
CA ILE A 12 7.66 8.52 -16.96
C ILE A 12 8.19 7.57 -15.88
N ALA A 13 8.98 6.57 -16.27
CA ALA A 13 9.59 5.63 -15.34
C ALA A 13 10.53 6.31 -14.35
N ALA A 14 11.36 7.25 -14.83
CA ALA A 14 12.27 8.02 -14.00
C ALA A 14 11.51 8.91 -12.99
N GLY A 15 10.45 9.59 -13.44
CA GLY A 15 9.63 10.43 -12.57
C GLY A 15 8.87 9.63 -11.51
N ALA A 16 8.24 8.53 -11.90
CA ALA A 16 7.53 7.66 -10.97
C ALA A 16 8.48 7.00 -9.96
N GLY A 17 9.63 6.47 -10.43
CA GLY A 17 10.66 5.91 -9.55
C GLY A 17 11.22 6.93 -8.58
N ALA A 18 11.49 8.16 -9.05
CA ALA A 18 11.95 9.25 -8.18
C ALA A 18 10.89 9.66 -7.15
N GLY A 19 9.60 9.67 -7.51
CA GLY A 19 8.50 9.95 -6.60
C GLY A 19 8.41 8.90 -5.47
N ILE A 20 8.47 7.61 -5.81
CA ILE A 20 8.51 6.52 -4.82
C ILE A 20 9.76 6.62 -3.94
N ALA A 21 10.93 6.82 -4.55
CA ALA A 21 12.21 6.95 -3.85
C ALA A 21 12.20 8.11 -2.85
N ALA A 22 11.65 9.26 -3.25
CA ALA A 22 11.55 10.46 -2.42
C ALA A 22 10.55 10.27 -1.27
N THR A 23 9.37 9.69 -1.55
CA THR A 23 8.31 9.47 -0.56
C THR A 23 8.74 8.52 0.55
N PHE A 24 9.36 7.40 0.19
CA PHE A 24 9.73 6.35 1.16
C PHE A 24 11.18 6.45 1.64
N ASN A 25 11.95 7.40 1.13
CA ASN A 25 13.36 7.56 1.44
C ASN A 25 14.23 6.35 1.03
N VAL A 26 13.85 5.68 -0.07
CA VAL A 26 14.46 4.42 -0.56
C VAL A 26 14.86 4.52 -2.04
N PRO A 27 16.03 5.09 -2.38
CA PRO A 27 16.43 5.30 -3.77
C PRO A 27 16.51 4.01 -4.58
N LEU A 28 17.03 2.92 -3.99
CA LEU A 28 17.09 1.61 -4.65
C LEU A 28 15.69 1.01 -4.85
N GLY A 29 14.78 1.16 -3.88
CA GLY A 29 13.40 0.70 -4.02
C GLY A 29 12.66 1.41 -5.16
N GLY A 30 12.83 2.73 -5.29
CA GLY A 30 12.26 3.48 -6.41
C GLY A 30 12.85 3.09 -7.76
N LEU A 31 14.14 2.77 -7.82
CA LEU A 31 14.80 2.27 -9.03
C LEU A 31 14.21 0.92 -9.45
N VAL A 32 14.15 -0.05 -8.53
CA VAL A 32 13.61 -1.39 -8.80
C VAL A 32 12.15 -1.32 -9.20
N PHE A 33 11.34 -0.51 -8.52
CA PHE A 33 9.95 -0.25 -8.86
C PHE A 33 9.79 0.23 -10.32
N ALA A 34 10.60 1.22 -10.73
CA ALA A 34 10.55 1.75 -12.08
C ALA A 34 10.96 0.69 -13.13
N ILE A 35 11.99 -0.10 -12.85
CA ILE A 35 12.46 -1.16 -13.73
C ILE A 35 11.39 -2.25 -13.89
N GLU A 36 10.82 -2.71 -12.81
CA GLU A 36 9.90 -3.85 -12.80
C GLU A 36 8.55 -3.52 -13.41
N LEU A 37 7.98 -2.35 -13.10
CA LEU A 37 6.61 -2.02 -13.43
C LEU A 37 6.45 -1.10 -14.64
N LEU A 38 7.46 -0.30 -14.98
CA LEU A 38 7.30 0.77 -15.97
C LEU A 38 8.23 0.66 -17.17
N MET A 39 9.34 -0.08 -17.06
CA MET A 39 10.31 -0.17 -18.15
C MET A 39 10.06 -1.37 -19.04
N VAL A 40 9.95 -1.12 -20.34
CA VAL A 40 9.74 -2.17 -21.36
C VAL A 40 11.07 -2.91 -21.68
N SER A 41 12.21 -2.22 -21.51
CA SER A 41 13.54 -2.80 -21.78
C SER A 41 14.55 -2.37 -20.73
N ILE A 42 15.38 -3.30 -20.29
CA ILE A 42 16.40 -3.10 -19.28
C ILE A 42 17.76 -3.05 -19.96
N SER A 43 18.43 -1.91 -19.85
CA SER A 43 19.78 -1.69 -20.37
C SER A 43 20.49 -0.61 -19.56
N ALA A 44 21.81 -0.51 -19.67
CA ALA A 44 22.56 0.56 -19.00
C ALA A 44 22.08 1.96 -19.41
N LYS A 45 21.61 2.13 -20.67
CA LYS A 45 21.09 3.40 -21.18
C LYS A 45 19.72 3.78 -20.57
N THR A 46 18.96 2.80 -20.07
CA THR A 46 17.64 3.03 -19.47
C THR A 46 17.72 3.05 -17.95
N ILE A 47 18.57 2.23 -17.33
CA ILE A 47 18.74 2.19 -15.87
C ILE A 47 19.39 3.46 -15.34
N LEU A 48 20.44 3.95 -15.98
CA LEU A 48 21.24 5.07 -15.46
C LEU A 48 20.43 6.36 -15.27
N PRO A 49 19.60 6.83 -16.22
CA PRO A 49 18.75 7.99 -16.01
C PRO A 49 17.74 7.82 -14.87
N VAL A 50 17.15 6.62 -14.71
CA VAL A 50 16.24 6.31 -13.63
C VAL A 50 16.97 6.32 -12.28
N ALA A 51 18.16 5.72 -12.21
CA ALA A 51 18.99 5.73 -11.00
C ALA A 51 19.37 7.16 -10.58
N ILE A 52 19.78 8.00 -11.53
CA ILE A 52 20.08 9.41 -11.24
C ILE A 52 18.83 10.12 -10.71
N ALA A 53 17.68 9.92 -11.34
CA ALA A 53 16.43 10.56 -10.93
C ALA A 53 16.01 10.11 -9.51
N THR A 54 16.08 8.81 -9.18
CA THR A 54 15.70 8.29 -7.86
C THR A 54 16.63 8.78 -6.76
N VAL A 55 17.96 8.80 -7.00
CA VAL A 55 18.94 9.32 -6.03
C VAL A 55 18.75 10.81 -5.83
N THR A 56 18.61 11.57 -6.91
CA THR A 56 18.44 13.02 -6.86
C THR A 56 17.12 13.37 -6.15
N GLY A 57 16.00 12.69 -6.49
CA GLY A 57 14.71 12.90 -5.85
C GLY A 57 14.75 12.61 -4.35
N THR A 58 15.41 11.50 -3.95
CA THR A 58 15.60 11.18 -2.53
C THR A 58 16.47 12.23 -1.81
N TYR A 59 17.54 12.70 -2.46
CA TYR A 59 18.40 13.72 -1.87
C TYR A 59 17.64 15.03 -1.60
N PHE A 60 16.88 15.53 -2.57
CA PHE A 60 16.07 16.71 -2.39
C PHE A 60 14.97 16.52 -1.35
N SER A 61 14.33 15.36 -1.32
CA SER A 61 13.34 15.02 -0.28
C SER A 61 13.96 15.10 1.12
N ARG A 62 15.13 14.51 1.31
CA ARG A 62 15.86 14.58 2.60
C ARG A 62 16.24 16.00 2.99
N MET A 63 16.64 16.81 2.03
CA MET A 63 17.03 18.19 2.29
C MET A 63 15.85 19.07 2.71
N LEU A 64 14.66 18.82 2.15
CA LEU A 64 13.47 19.64 2.39
C LEU A 64 12.58 19.10 3.54
N LEU A 65 12.45 17.78 3.66
CA LEU A 65 11.52 17.12 4.58
C LEU A 65 12.22 16.42 5.76
N GLY A 66 13.55 16.36 5.73
CA GLY A 66 14.33 15.65 6.76
C GLY A 66 14.66 14.22 6.38
N MET A 67 15.42 13.56 7.24
CA MET A 67 15.97 12.22 6.99
C MET A 67 15.08 11.09 7.50
N SER A 68 13.98 11.39 8.20
CA SER A 68 13.07 10.39 8.74
C SER A 68 12.35 9.64 7.61
N PRO A 69 12.32 8.29 7.64
CA PRO A 69 11.55 7.51 6.70
C PRO A 69 10.04 7.73 6.93
N SER A 70 9.23 7.48 5.90
CA SER A 70 7.76 7.59 6.00
C SER A 70 7.15 6.60 7.00
N PHE A 71 7.82 5.47 7.21
CA PHE A 71 7.49 4.46 8.22
C PHE A 71 8.60 4.38 9.23
N ASP A 72 8.26 4.69 10.48
CA ASP A 72 9.12 4.45 11.62
C ASP A 72 8.94 2.98 12.03
N ILE A 73 9.79 2.12 11.48
CA ILE A 73 9.82 0.72 11.88
C ILE A 73 10.65 0.67 13.15
N PRO A 74 10.02 0.53 14.34
CA PRO A 74 10.77 0.31 15.57
C PRO A 74 11.67 -0.89 15.28
N ALA A 75 12.94 -0.82 15.68
CA ALA A 75 13.91 -1.87 15.37
C ALA A 75 13.23 -3.21 15.60
N LEU A 76 12.76 -3.81 14.52
CA LEU A 76 12.15 -5.13 14.54
C LEU A 76 13.22 -6.01 15.17
N GLN A 77 13.02 -6.37 16.44
CA GLN A 77 13.78 -7.42 17.06
C GLN A 77 13.34 -8.72 16.40
N LEU A 78 13.63 -8.79 15.09
CA LEU A 78 13.49 -10.03 14.35
C LEU A 78 14.46 -10.99 14.99
N PRO A 79 14.02 -12.16 15.45
CA PRO A 79 14.95 -13.19 15.87
C PRO A 79 15.94 -13.42 14.73
N PRO A 80 17.23 -13.65 15.04
CA PRO A 80 18.21 -13.97 14.02
C PRO A 80 17.67 -15.11 13.14
N VAL A 81 17.95 -15.06 11.83
CA VAL A 81 17.35 -15.97 10.83
C VAL A 81 17.51 -17.45 11.21
N HIS A 82 18.57 -17.80 11.94
CA HIS A 82 18.82 -19.18 12.44
C HIS A 82 17.91 -19.60 13.61
N GLU A 83 17.23 -18.65 14.26
CA GLU A 83 16.26 -18.91 15.33
C GLU A 83 14.81 -18.99 14.83
N ILE A 84 14.56 -18.64 13.55
CA ILE A 84 13.24 -18.77 12.96
C ILE A 84 12.93 -20.24 12.75
N SER A 85 11.92 -20.73 13.47
CA SER A 85 11.47 -22.12 13.32
C SER A 85 11.08 -22.42 11.87
N PRO A 86 11.48 -23.59 11.31
CA PRO A 86 11.02 -24.02 9.98
C PRO A 86 9.49 -24.04 9.84
N LEU A 87 8.77 -24.29 10.94
CA LEU A 87 7.31 -24.25 10.97
C LEU A 87 6.76 -22.87 10.59
N VAL A 88 7.41 -21.81 11.08
CA VAL A 88 7.05 -20.41 10.76
C VAL A 88 7.21 -20.16 9.26
N LEU A 89 8.30 -20.63 8.66
CA LEU A 89 8.52 -20.49 7.22
C LEU A 89 7.46 -21.21 6.40
N ILE A 90 7.01 -22.38 6.86
CA ILE A 90 5.93 -23.13 6.20
C ILE A 90 4.59 -22.36 6.28
N LEU A 91 4.32 -21.65 7.38
CA LEU A 91 3.12 -20.82 7.53
C LEU A 91 3.05 -19.66 6.54
N PHE A 92 4.18 -19.17 6.03
CA PHE A 92 4.18 -18.13 4.99
C PHE A 92 3.64 -18.62 3.63
N ILE A 93 3.63 -19.94 3.38
CA ILE A 93 3.08 -20.49 2.12
C ILE A 93 1.55 -20.24 2.05
N PRO A 94 0.72 -20.74 3.00
CA PRO A 94 -0.71 -20.45 2.98
C PRO A 94 -1.01 -18.95 3.16
N PHE A 95 -0.20 -18.22 3.94
CA PHE A 95 -0.35 -16.79 4.07
C PHE A 95 -0.13 -16.08 2.73
N GLY A 96 0.92 -16.41 1.98
CA GLY A 96 1.16 -15.87 0.64
C GLY A 96 0.02 -16.20 -0.34
N ALA A 97 -0.55 -17.41 -0.27
CA ALA A 97 -1.72 -17.78 -1.07
C ALA A 97 -2.95 -16.92 -0.73
N LEU A 98 -3.19 -16.63 0.55
CA LEU A 98 -4.27 -15.74 1.00
C LEU A 98 -4.05 -14.31 0.50
N ILE A 99 -2.85 -13.77 0.60
CA ILE A 99 -2.51 -12.44 0.06
C ILE A 99 -2.72 -12.40 -1.45
N GLY A 100 -2.33 -13.46 -2.17
CA GLY A 100 -2.59 -13.57 -3.61
C GLY A 100 -4.10 -13.54 -3.94
N LEU A 101 -4.92 -14.24 -3.16
CA LEU A 101 -6.37 -14.21 -3.31
C LEU A 101 -6.95 -12.81 -3.04
N ILE A 102 -6.49 -12.15 -1.98
CA ILE A 102 -6.88 -10.78 -1.64
C ILE A 102 -6.52 -9.82 -2.77
N ALA A 103 -5.35 -9.94 -3.37
CA ALA A 103 -4.94 -9.12 -4.51
C ALA A 103 -5.88 -9.30 -5.71
N VAL A 104 -6.32 -10.53 -6.00
CA VAL A 104 -7.33 -10.80 -7.04
C VAL A 104 -8.68 -10.15 -6.68
N VAL A 105 -9.13 -10.29 -5.43
CA VAL A 105 -10.40 -9.69 -4.97
C VAL A 105 -10.33 -8.17 -5.07
N PHE A 106 -9.23 -7.56 -4.67
CA PHE A 106 -9.03 -6.11 -4.75
C PHE A 106 -9.05 -5.62 -6.19
N THR A 107 -8.29 -6.26 -7.08
CA THR A 107 -8.25 -5.90 -8.50
C THR A 107 -9.62 -6.03 -9.16
N ARG A 108 -10.30 -7.17 -8.94
CA ARG A 108 -11.66 -7.38 -9.47
C ARG A 108 -12.67 -6.44 -8.85
N GLY A 109 -12.50 -6.09 -7.58
CA GLY A 109 -13.34 -5.14 -6.86
C GLY A 109 -13.29 -3.73 -7.48
N ILE A 110 -12.11 -3.27 -7.90
CA ILE A 110 -11.95 -1.98 -8.59
C ILE A 110 -12.70 -2.00 -9.92
N TYR A 111 -12.45 -2.99 -10.79
CA TYR A 111 -13.12 -3.09 -12.08
C TYR A 111 -14.64 -3.26 -11.93
N TRP A 112 -15.08 -4.08 -10.98
CA TRP A 112 -16.50 -4.22 -10.69
C TRP A 112 -17.16 -2.90 -10.27
N ALA A 113 -16.47 -2.12 -9.43
CA ALA A 113 -16.96 -0.82 -9.02
C ALA A 113 -17.01 0.16 -10.22
N GLU A 114 -15.98 0.18 -11.08
CA GLU A 114 -15.93 0.97 -12.30
C GLU A 114 -17.11 0.65 -13.21
N ASP A 115 -17.33 -0.64 -13.53
CA ASP A 115 -18.47 -1.09 -14.35
C ASP A 115 -19.82 -0.66 -13.75
N LYS A 116 -19.96 -0.74 -12.42
CA LYS A 116 -21.19 -0.33 -11.73
C LYS A 116 -21.42 1.17 -11.80
N PHE A 117 -20.38 1.97 -11.55
CA PHE A 117 -20.50 3.42 -11.67
C PHE A 117 -20.73 3.84 -13.12
N ASP A 118 -20.13 3.15 -14.09
CA ASP A 118 -20.34 3.42 -15.50
C ASP A 118 -21.75 3.15 -15.98
N SER A 119 -22.45 2.22 -15.34
CA SER A 119 -23.86 1.93 -15.63
C SER A 119 -24.85 2.94 -15.02
N LEU A 120 -24.40 3.84 -14.14
CA LEU A 120 -25.27 4.81 -13.48
C LEU A 120 -25.61 5.99 -14.42
N PRO A 121 -26.88 6.43 -14.47
CA PRO A 121 -27.26 7.62 -15.19
C PRO A 121 -26.71 8.90 -14.52
N GLY A 122 -26.52 9.98 -15.29
CA GLY A 122 -26.14 11.29 -14.74
C GLY A 122 -24.73 11.76 -15.12
N GLY A 123 -23.98 10.96 -15.87
CA GLY A 123 -22.67 11.34 -16.37
C GLY A 123 -21.56 11.33 -15.27
N TYR A 124 -20.36 11.74 -15.67
CA TYR A 124 -19.16 11.68 -14.83
C TYR A 124 -19.32 12.36 -13.45
N TYR A 125 -19.85 13.59 -13.43
CA TYR A 125 -19.98 14.34 -12.18
C TYR A 125 -20.91 13.69 -11.16
N ALA A 126 -22.03 13.15 -11.60
CA ALA A 126 -22.99 12.48 -10.72
C ALA A 126 -22.38 11.21 -10.11
N ARG A 127 -21.67 10.41 -10.89
CA ARG A 127 -20.97 9.21 -10.46
C ARG A 127 -19.91 9.55 -9.43
N HIS A 128 -19.09 10.57 -9.72
CA HIS A 128 -18.05 11.05 -8.84
C HIS A 128 -18.61 11.52 -7.48
N VAL A 129 -19.66 12.36 -7.49
CA VAL A 129 -20.31 12.84 -6.28
C VAL A 129 -20.87 11.68 -5.45
N LEU A 130 -21.57 10.72 -6.08
CA LEU A 130 -22.11 9.55 -5.39
C LEU A 130 -21.01 8.71 -4.73
N GLY A 131 -19.91 8.45 -5.44
CA GLY A 131 -18.77 7.73 -4.88
C GLY A 131 -18.15 8.46 -3.70
N MET A 132 -17.92 9.77 -3.83
CA MET A 132 -17.31 10.56 -2.75
C MET A 132 -18.23 10.74 -1.54
N VAL A 133 -19.54 10.84 -1.73
CA VAL A 133 -20.51 10.83 -0.62
C VAL A 133 -20.46 9.49 0.11
N GLY A 134 -20.39 8.36 -0.61
CA GLY A 134 -20.21 7.04 -0.01
C GLY A 134 -18.92 6.91 0.81
N VAL A 135 -17.82 7.37 0.25
CA VAL A 135 -16.51 7.42 0.94
C VAL A 135 -16.58 8.31 2.19
N GLY A 136 -17.14 9.51 2.06
CA GLY A 136 -17.32 10.46 3.16
C GLY A 136 -18.17 9.90 4.29
N LEU A 137 -19.25 9.20 3.95
CA LEU A 137 -20.11 8.53 4.93
C LEU A 137 -19.37 7.45 5.71
N ILE A 138 -18.59 6.60 5.02
CA ILE A 138 -17.81 5.55 5.69
C ILE A 138 -16.78 6.17 6.64
N ILE A 139 -16.06 7.20 6.20
CA ILE A 139 -15.08 7.91 7.05
C ILE A 139 -15.77 8.58 8.24
N TYR A 140 -16.92 9.21 8.03
CA TYR A 140 -17.71 9.83 9.10
C TYR A 140 -18.19 8.80 10.13
N LEU A 141 -18.73 7.67 9.68
CA LEU A 141 -19.15 6.59 10.57
C LEU A 141 -17.97 6.03 11.36
N MET A 142 -16.82 5.84 10.72
CA MET A 142 -15.60 5.40 11.40
C MET A 142 -15.17 6.39 12.48
N GLN A 143 -15.24 7.69 12.22
CA GLN A 143 -14.96 8.73 13.21
C GLN A 143 -15.93 8.67 14.39
N GLN A 144 -17.21 8.43 14.15
CA GLN A 144 -18.22 8.35 15.22
C GLN A 144 -18.04 7.12 16.11
N TYR A 145 -17.72 5.96 15.51
CA TYR A 145 -17.62 4.69 16.25
C TYR A 145 -16.24 4.42 16.84
N ALA A 146 -15.17 4.77 16.12
CA ALA A 146 -13.80 4.50 16.53
C ALA A 146 -13.05 5.75 17.04
N GLY A 147 -13.66 6.93 16.99
CA GLY A 147 -13.07 8.18 17.49
C GLY A 147 -11.93 8.73 16.64
N HIS A 148 -11.58 8.09 15.52
CA HIS A 148 -10.45 8.46 14.68
C HIS A 148 -10.68 8.17 13.19
N TYR A 149 -10.00 8.96 12.32
CA TYR A 149 -10.09 8.86 10.86
C TYR A 149 -9.08 7.85 10.28
N TYR A 150 -9.10 6.60 10.74
CA TYR A 150 -8.13 5.56 10.34
C TYR A 150 -7.98 5.35 8.83
N LEU A 151 -9.09 5.51 8.08
CA LEU A 151 -9.14 5.22 6.64
C LEU A 151 -8.74 6.41 5.76
N GLN A 152 -8.64 7.62 6.34
CA GLN A 152 -8.45 8.84 5.58
C GLN A 152 -7.06 8.90 4.93
N GLY A 153 -7.00 9.41 3.69
CA GLY A 153 -5.77 9.66 2.96
C GLY A 153 -4.94 8.40 2.73
N LEU A 154 -3.64 8.51 2.88
CA LEU A 154 -2.69 7.43 2.66
C LEU A 154 -2.72 6.35 3.74
N GLY A 155 -3.20 6.69 4.96
CA GLY A 155 -3.27 5.76 6.08
C GLY A 155 -1.93 5.48 6.78
N TYR A 156 -0.90 6.29 6.54
CA TYR A 156 0.44 6.07 7.12
C TYR A 156 0.46 6.16 8.64
N ALA A 157 -0.39 7.01 9.24
CA ALA A 157 -0.52 7.09 10.69
C ALA A 157 -0.96 5.73 11.26
N THR A 158 -2.00 5.13 10.69
CA THR A 158 -2.49 3.81 11.10
C THR A 158 -1.45 2.71 10.89
N ILE A 159 -0.69 2.75 9.77
CA ILE A 159 0.41 1.80 9.54
C ILE A 159 1.50 1.97 10.62
N ASN A 160 1.86 3.20 10.98
CA ASN A 160 2.83 3.44 12.06
C ASN A 160 2.31 2.96 13.42
N ASP A 161 1.02 3.12 13.70
CA ASP A 161 0.40 2.60 14.92
C ASP A 161 0.43 1.07 14.98
N LEU A 162 0.24 0.40 13.83
CA LEU A 162 0.41 -1.05 13.70
C LEU A 162 1.86 -1.49 13.95
N LEU A 163 2.83 -0.81 13.33
CA LEU A 163 4.25 -1.11 13.50
C LEU A 163 4.73 -0.89 14.94
N ARG A 164 4.08 0.01 15.68
CA ARG A 164 4.32 0.27 17.11
C ARG A 164 3.52 -0.65 18.03
N LEU A 165 2.75 -1.60 17.47
CA LEU A 165 1.89 -2.53 18.22
C LEU A 165 0.88 -1.81 19.15
N THR A 166 0.39 -0.63 18.76
CA THR A 166 -0.63 0.09 19.52
C THR A 166 -2.05 -0.37 19.14
N LEU A 167 -2.23 -0.94 17.95
CA LEU A 167 -3.47 -1.53 17.46
C LEU A 167 -3.35 -3.05 17.41
N ASN A 168 -3.96 -3.75 18.37
CA ASN A 168 -3.77 -5.19 18.58
C ASN A 168 -5.05 -6.02 18.47
N ASP A 169 -6.22 -5.40 18.26
CA ASP A 169 -7.48 -6.14 18.09
C ASP A 169 -7.61 -6.66 16.66
N PRO A 170 -7.51 -8.00 16.42
CA PRO A 170 -7.58 -8.57 15.11
C PRO A 170 -8.93 -8.33 14.41
N SER A 171 -10.01 -8.24 15.16
CA SER A 171 -11.35 -7.97 14.60
C SER A 171 -11.42 -6.56 14.03
N PHE A 172 -10.88 -5.59 14.75
CA PHE A 172 -10.80 -4.20 14.30
C PHE A 172 -9.86 -4.05 13.10
N LEU A 173 -8.73 -4.75 13.09
CA LEU A 173 -7.78 -4.74 11.98
C LEU A 173 -8.39 -5.31 10.69
N LEU A 174 -9.15 -6.41 10.78
CA LEU A 174 -9.90 -6.97 9.64
C LEU A 174 -11.00 -6.02 9.16
N LEU A 175 -11.66 -5.31 10.06
CA LEU A 175 -12.62 -4.27 9.70
C LEU A 175 -11.94 -3.13 8.93
N LEU A 176 -10.79 -2.64 9.40
CA LEU A 176 -10.02 -1.60 8.71
C LEU A 176 -9.58 -2.05 7.32
N PHE A 177 -9.09 -3.30 7.20
CA PHE A 177 -8.76 -3.92 5.93
C PHE A 177 -9.94 -3.91 4.95
N ALA A 178 -11.10 -4.44 5.38
CA ALA A 178 -12.29 -4.54 4.54
C ALA A 178 -12.81 -3.15 4.13
N LEU A 179 -12.87 -2.21 5.06
CA LEU A 179 -13.32 -0.85 4.78
C LEU A 179 -12.35 -0.11 3.85
N LYS A 180 -11.03 -0.29 3.99
CA LYS A 180 -10.05 0.33 3.07
C LYS A 180 -10.22 -0.21 1.65
N LEU A 181 -10.45 -1.51 1.50
CA LEU A 181 -10.75 -2.14 0.22
C LEU A 181 -11.99 -1.49 -0.42
N VAL A 182 -13.10 -1.40 0.33
CA VAL A 182 -14.36 -0.80 -0.17
C VAL A 182 -14.17 0.67 -0.54
N VAL A 183 -13.58 1.47 0.35
CA VAL A 183 -13.33 2.91 0.11
C VAL A 183 -12.47 3.12 -1.13
N THR A 184 -11.45 2.28 -1.34
CA THR A 184 -10.58 2.39 -2.52
C THR A 184 -11.33 2.02 -3.80
N CYS A 185 -12.13 0.94 -3.77
CA CYS A 185 -12.97 0.56 -4.91
C CYS A 185 -13.99 1.65 -5.25
N LEU A 186 -14.65 2.25 -4.24
CA LEU A 186 -15.58 3.36 -4.45
C LEU A 186 -14.87 4.60 -5.02
N THR A 187 -13.69 4.94 -4.50
CA THR A 187 -12.92 6.10 -4.97
C THR A 187 -12.53 5.95 -6.43
N LEU A 188 -11.85 4.85 -6.76
CA LEU A 188 -11.36 4.64 -8.13
C LEU A 188 -12.51 4.35 -9.11
N GLY A 189 -13.46 3.51 -8.71
CA GLY A 189 -14.62 3.16 -9.52
C GLY A 189 -15.51 4.35 -9.87
N SER A 190 -15.62 5.35 -8.99
CA SER A 190 -16.38 6.57 -9.27
C SER A 190 -15.66 7.57 -10.20
N GLY A 191 -14.45 7.23 -10.67
CA GLY A 191 -13.63 8.08 -11.53
C GLY A 191 -12.86 9.16 -10.76
N ALA A 192 -12.75 9.04 -9.43
CA ALA A 192 -11.91 9.93 -8.65
C ALA A 192 -10.43 9.64 -8.89
N SER A 193 -9.61 10.70 -8.87
CA SER A 193 -8.17 10.55 -8.92
C SER A 193 -7.66 9.87 -7.64
N GLY A 194 -6.93 8.79 -7.80
CA GLY A 194 -6.37 8.03 -6.68
C GLY A 194 -5.30 7.05 -7.15
N GLY A 195 -4.65 6.39 -6.19
CA GLY A 195 -3.65 5.37 -6.44
C GLY A 195 -3.99 4.07 -5.71
N VAL A 196 -3.42 2.97 -6.18
CA VAL A 196 -3.58 1.65 -5.58
C VAL A 196 -2.46 1.30 -4.59
N PHE A 197 -1.31 2.00 -4.67
CA PHE A 197 -0.11 1.66 -3.93
C PHE A 197 -0.28 1.82 -2.40
N SER A 198 -0.63 3.01 -1.92
CA SER A 198 -0.86 3.24 -0.48
C SER A 198 -2.00 2.42 0.10
N PRO A 199 -3.17 2.27 -0.56
CA PRO A 199 -4.19 1.34 -0.11
C PRO A 199 -3.71 -0.11 0.00
N SER A 200 -2.87 -0.58 -0.94
CA SER A 200 -2.31 -1.94 -0.88
C SER A 200 -1.39 -2.13 0.32
N LEU A 201 -0.53 -1.13 0.62
CA LEU A 201 0.31 -1.14 1.83
C LEU A 201 -0.54 -1.18 3.10
N PHE A 202 -1.58 -0.33 3.17
CA PHE A 202 -2.49 -0.30 4.31
C PHE A 202 -3.20 -1.64 4.52
N MET A 203 -3.75 -2.21 3.44
CA MET A 203 -4.42 -3.51 3.47
C MET A 203 -3.46 -4.63 3.86
N GLY A 204 -2.24 -4.62 3.32
CA GLY A 204 -1.19 -5.59 3.69
C GLY A 204 -0.84 -5.50 5.17
N ALA A 205 -0.60 -4.30 5.69
CA ALA A 205 -0.27 -4.08 7.10
C ALA A 205 -1.41 -4.50 8.04
N THR A 206 -2.66 -4.09 7.76
CA THR A 206 -3.81 -4.41 8.62
C THR A 206 -4.16 -5.89 8.58
N PHE A 207 -4.13 -6.53 7.41
CA PHE A 207 -4.40 -7.95 7.27
C PHE A 207 -3.27 -8.79 7.87
N GLY A 208 -2.00 -8.44 7.60
CA GLY A 208 -0.84 -9.13 8.15
C GLY A 208 -0.84 -9.09 9.67
N ALA A 209 -1.01 -7.90 10.28
CA ALA A 209 -1.11 -7.77 11.73
C ALA A 209 -2.29 -8.56 12.31
N ALA A 210 -3.47 -8.54 11.68
CA ALA A 210 -4.62 -9.33 12.11
C ALA A 210 -4.31 -10.83 12.11
N MET A 211 -3.70 -11.33 11.04
CA MET A 211 -3.31 -12.74 10.94
C MET A 211 -2.25 -13.13 11.96
N GLY A 212 -1.25 -12.26 12.18
CA GLY A 212 -0.24 -12.48 13.22
C GLY A 212 -0.86 -12.61 14.62
N HIS A 213 -1.79 -11.72 14.97
CA HIS A 213 -2.52 -11.81 16.25
C HIS A 213 -3.43 -13.05 16.34
N LEU A 214 -4.15 -13.41 15.26
CA LEU A 214 -4.98 -14.61 15.22
C LEU A 214 -4.16 -15.88 15.37
N LEU A 215 -2.98 -15.95 14.75
CA LEU A 215 -2.08 -17.08 14.89
C LEU A 215 -1.59 -17.26 16.32
N LEU A 216 -1.24 -16.17 17.01
CA LEU A 216 -0.83 -16.23 18.42
C LEU A 216 -1.99 -16.62 19.34
N LEU A 217 -3.22 -16.20 19.04
CA LEU A 217 -4.41 -16.65 19.78
C LEU A 217 -4.67 -18.13 19.59
N ALA A 218 -4.46 -18.67 18.39
CA ALA A 218 -4.64 -20.08 18.08
C ALA A 218 -3.50 -20.97 18.58
N PHE A 219 -2.28 -20.46 18.58
CA PHE A 219 -1.05 -21.16 18.91
C PHE A 219 -0.16 -20.31 19.82
N PRO A 220 -0.46 -20.20 21.13
CA PRO A 220 0.29 -19.33 22.07
C PRO A 220 1.77 -19.68 22.20
N ASP A 221 2.13 -20.94 21.96
CA ASP A 221 3.50 -21.46 22.09
C ASP A 221 4.37 -21.21 20.84
N LEU A 222 3.82 -20.61 19.78
CA LEU A 222 4.61 -20.29 18.58
C LEU A 222 5.58 -19.14 18.89
N PRO A 223 6.90 -19.32 18.68
CA PRO A 223 7.90 -18.29 18.90
C PRO A 223 7.88 -17.24 17.76
N VAL A 224 6.74 -16.54 17.58
CA VAL A 224 6.53 -15.62 16.48
C VAL A 224 5.99 -14.29 16.99
N SER A 225 6.58 -13.20 16.55
CA SER A 225 5.99 -11.88 16.77
C SER A 225 4.88 -11.61 15.76
N PRO A 226 3.72 -11.01 16.14
CA PRO A 226 2.70 -10.57 15.18
C PRO A 226 3.24 -9.67 14.06
N ALA A 227 4.31 -8.94 14.35
CA ALA A 227 4.97 -8.04 13.41
C ALA A 227 5.73 -8.76 12.26
N LEU A 228 5.79 -10.09 12.27
CA LEU A 228 6.39 -10.89 11.18
C LEU A 228 5.45 -11.04 9.98
N PHE A 229 4.15 -10.89 10.15
CA PHE A 229 3.12 -10.99 9.12
C PHE A 229 2.66 -9.62 8.67
#